data_c05e2ca4cc99fe76c5435417f3bcdcc5
#
_entry.id   c05e2ca4cc99fe76c5435417f3bcdcc5
#
_cell.length_a   1.000
_cell.length_b   1.000
_cell.length_c   1.000
_cell.angle_alpha   90.00
_cell.angle_beta   90.00
_cell.angle_gamma   90.00
#
_symmetry.space_group_name_H-M   'P 1'
#
loop_
_entity.id
_entity.type
_entity.pdbx_description
1 polymer ?
#
loop_
_entity_poly.entity_id
_entity_poly.type
_entity_poly.pdbx_seq_one_letter_code
_entity_poly.pdbx_strand_id
1 'polypeptide(L)'
;LINASQVTNPPIDPLREPMETKVFLGKKPSGIKRRADGSIDTALPPQLELSMPVMFSAMSYGSISYNAHESLARAARELGIYYNTGEGGLHEDFYCYGDNTVVQVASGRFGVHEKYLNAGAAIEIKMGQGAKPGIGGHLPGAKIVGDVSRTRMIPEGSDAISPAPHHDIYSIEDLRQLVYSLKEATGYKKPIIVKVAAVHNIAAIASGIARSGADIIAIDGVRGGTGAAPTRIRDNVGIPVELALAAVDQRLRDEGIRNSVSLVAGGSIRSAADVVKAVALGADAVYIATAALLALGCHLCRDCHSGRCCWGIATQRPELVKRLDANEGSERLVNLLTAWKHEIKELMGGMGINSIEALRGNRLMLRGVGMTQKELDILGIAHAGE
;
A
#
# COMPACT_ATOMS: atom_id res chain seq x y z
N LEU A 1 11.74 -19.96 -5.42
CA LEU A 1 12.42 -19.10 -4.44
C LEU A 1 13.15 -17.99 -5.17
N ILE A 2 12.89 -16.74 -4.78
CA ILE A 2 13.67 -15.57 -5.21
C ILE A 2 14.56 -15.17 -4.05
N ASN A 3 15.84 -14.98 -4.33
CA ASN A 3 16.80 -14.60 -3.29
C ASN A 3 17.70 -13.45 -3.74
N ALA A 4 18.08 -12.61 -2.78
CA ALA A 4 19.14 -11.66 -2.98
C ALA A 4 20.47 -12.41 -3.12
N SER A 5 21.31 -11.96 -4.02
CA SER A 5 22.67 -12.50 -4.17
C SER A 5 23.68 -11.39 -3.95
N GLN A 6 24.72 -11.69 -3.22
CA GLN A 6 25.88 -10.82 -3.18
C GLN A 6 26.52 -10.77 -4.57
N VAL A 7 26.78 -9.60 -5.04
CA VAL A 7 27.38 -9.38 -6.36
C VAL A 7 28.78 -8.76 -6.22
N THR A 8 29.29 -8.24 -7.32
CA THR A 8 30.64 -7.67 -7.43
C THR A 8 30.90 -6.42 -6.57
N ASN A 9 29.87 -5.78 -6.04
CA ASN A 9 30.04 -4.66 -5.13
C ASN A 9 30.58 -5.13 -3.78
N PRO A 10 31.54 -4.41 -3.18
CA PRO A 10 31.94 -4.70 -1.81
C PRO A 10 30.74 -4.60 -0.86
N PRO A 11 30.63 -5.46 0.15
CA PRO A 11 29.58 -5.31 1.17
C PRO A 11 29.80 -4.03 1.96
N ILE A 12 28.68 -3.45 2.41
CA ILE A 12 28.64 -2.24 3.22
C ILE A 12 28.22 -2.63 4.64
N ASP A 13 28.91 -2.13 5.65
CA ASP A 13 28.54 -2.32 7.05
C ASP A 13 27.47 -1.30 7.47
N PRO A 14 26.21 -1.69 7.63
CA PRO A 14 25.12 -0.77 7.94
C PRO A 14 25.20 -0.13 9.34
N LEU A 15 26.10 -0.64 10.21
CA LEU A 15 26.37 -0.07 11.53
C LEU A 15 27.38 1.07 11.49
N ARG A 16 28.21 1.14 10.44
CA ARG A 16 29.33 2.08 10.32
C ARG A 16 29.19 3.05 9.18
N GLU A 17 28.39 2.71 8.17
CA GLU A 17 28.27 3.49 6.95
C GLU A 17 26.83 4.03 6.78
N PRO A 18 26.66 5.20 6.17
CA PRO A 18 25.32 5.76 5.97
C PRO A 18 24.52 4.93 4.98
N MET A 19 23.30 4.55 5.39
CA MET A 19 22.36 3.77 4.59
C MET A 19 21.04 4.57 4.46
N GLU A 20 20.65 4.90 3.23
CA GLU A 20 19.42 5.66 2.97
C GLU A 20 18.24 4.74 2.67
N THR A 21 17.21 4.82 3.50
CA THR A 21 15.95 4.07 3.33
C THR A 21 14.77 4.95 2.94
N LYS A 22 14.96 6.28 2.88
CA LYS A 22 13.91 7.23 2.54
C LYS A 22 13.48 7.07 1.09
N VAL A 23 12.17 7.18 0.84
CA VAL A 23 11.59 7.14 -0.50
C VAL A 23 10.56 8.26 -0.69
N PHE A 24 10.36 8.65 -1.94
CA PHE A 24 9.36 9.63 -2.36
C PHE A 24 8.41 9.00 -3.36
N LEU A 25 7.11 9.02 -3.05
CA LEU A 25 6.07 8.46 -3.91
C LEU A 25 5.29 9.58 -4.61
N GLY A 26 5.15 9.46 -5.91
CA GLY A 26 4.47 10.43 -6.76
C GLY A 26 5.13 10.52 -8.13
N LYS A 27 4.65 11.46 -8.94
CA LYS A 27 5.25 11.74 -10.24
C LYS A 27 6.61 12.39 -10.08
N LYS A 28 7.59 11.96 -10.87
CA LYS A 28 8.84 12.68 -11.02
C LYS A 28 8.67 13.78 -12.06
N PRO A 29 9.34 14.94 -11.90
CA PRO A 29 9.31 15.99 -12.92
C PRO A 29 9.95 15.49 -14.21
N SER A 30 9.43 15.90 -15.35
CA SER A 30 9.93 15.51 -16.68
C SER A 30 11.33 16.06 -16.99
N GLY A 31 11.79 17.06 -16.24
CA GLY A 31 13.11 17.65 -16.37
C GLY A 31 13.39 18.62 -15.24
N ILE A 32 14.67 18.90 -15.00
CA ILE A 32 15.12 19.83 -13.98
C ILE A 32 15.52 21.16 -14.66
N LYS A 33 14.78 22.22 -14.33
CA LYS A 33 15.16 23.59 -14.71
C LYS A 33 16.03 24.21 -13.63
N ARG A 34 17.07 24.94 -14.03
CA ARG A 34 17.95 25.66 -13.11
C ARG A 34 17.92 27.14 -13.41
N ARG A 35 18.00 27.98 -12.39
CA ARG A 35 18.21 29.43 -12.51
C ARG A 35 19.68 29.74 -12.88
N ALA A 36 19.94 30.98 -13.23
CA ALA A 36 21.29 31.44 -13.57
C ALA A 36 22.30 31.28 -12.40
N ASP A 37 21.81 31.30 -11.16
CA ASP A 37 22.60 31.09 -9.94
C ASP A 37 22.85 29.62 -9.62
N GLY A 38 22.36 28.68 -10.48
CA GLY A 38 22.49 27.24 -10.30
C GLY A 38 21.40 26.61 -9.42
N SER A 39 20.54 27.39 -8.76
CA SER A 39 19.43 26.89 -7.96
C SER A 39 18.37 26.21 -8.84
N ILE A 40 17.64 25.25 -8.23
CA ILE A 40 16.58 24.52 -8.93
C ILE A 40 15.34 25.40 -9.05
N ASP A 41 14.80 25.51 -10.27
CA ASP A 41 13.55 26.22 -10.60
C ASP A 41 12.45 25.26 -11.09
N THR A 42 12.50 24.03 -10.66
CA THR A 42 11.51 23.01 -11.03
C THR A 42 10.49 22.88 -9.91
N ALA A 43 9.22 23.15 -10.20
CA ALA A 43 8.12 22.81 -9.30
C ALA A 43 7.99 21.30 -9.23
N LEU A 44 8.08 20.74 -8.03
CA LEU A 44 7.84 19.31 -7.80
C LEU A 44 6.35 19.05 -7.70
N PRO A 45 5.83 18.01 -8.38
CA PRO A 45 4.48 17.52 -8.12
C PRO A 45 4.33 17.10 -6.64
N PRO A 46 3.11 17.06 -6.09
CA PRO A 46 2.88 16.55 -4.74
C PRO A 46 3.42 15.13 -4.59
N GLN A 47 4.12 14.88 -3.50
CA GLN A 47 4.72 13.57 -3.20
C GLN A 47 4.49 13.20 -1.75
N LEU A 48 4.49 11.89 -1.46
CA LEU A 48 4.57 11.34 -0.12
C LEU A 48 6.04 11.07 0.19
N GLU A 49 6.51 11.58 1.32
CA GLU A 49 7.85 11.29 1.85
C GLU A 49 7.74 10.22 2.93
N LEU A 50 8.45 9.11 2.77
CA LEU A 50 8.50 8.01 3.72
C LEU A 50 9.92 7.82 4.24
N SER A 51 10.07 7.61 5.55
CA SER A 51 11.36 7.30 6.17
C SER A 51 11.90 5.91 5.81
N MET A 52 11.03 5.03 5.30
CA MET A 52 11.32 3.67 4.84
C MET A 52 10.24 3.24 3.83
N PRO A 53 10.51 2.29 2.93
CA PRO A 53 9.59 1.94 1.84
C PRO A 53 8.42 1.04 2.29
N VAL A 54 7.76 1.38 3.41
CA VAL A 54 6.65 0.61 3.97
C VAL A 54 5.51 1.54 4.37
N MET A 55 4.29 1.14 4.07
CA MET A 55 3.06 1.80 4.51
C MET A 55 2.06 0.77 5.06
N PHE A 56 1.18 1.20 5.96
CA PHE A 56 0.05 0.37 6.37
C PHE A 56 -1.04 0.39 5.29
N SER A 57 -1.45 -0.79 4.85
CA SER A 57 -2.49 -0.97 3.84
C SER A 57 -3.86 -0.55 4.35
N ALA A 58 -4.79 -0.33 3.43
CA ALA A 58 -6.16 0.05 3.71
C ALA A 58 -6.88 -0.95 4.63
N MET A 59 -7.25 -0.48 5.80
CA MET A 59 -8.03 -1.22 6.80
C MET A 59 -9.09 -0.28 7.36
N SER A 60 -10.37 -0.49 6.98
CA SER A 60 -11.43 0.48 7.27
C SER A 60 -11.91 0.44 8.73
N TYR A 61 -12.21 1.63 9.27
CA TYR A 61 -12.92 1.74 10.55
C TYR A 61 -14.28 1.04 10.45
N GLY A 62 -14.56 0.22 11.43
CA GLY A 62 -15.69 -0.71 11.41
C GLY A 62 -15.29 -2.14 11.02
N SER A 63 -14.37 -2.34 10.07
CA SER A 63 -13.76 -3.66 9.86
C SER A 63 -12.74 -3.96 10.94
N ILE A 64 -11.90 -2.98 11.31
CA ILE A 64 -11.08 -3.00 12.52
C ILE A 64 -11.63 -2.02 13.56
N SER A 65 -11.22 -2.18 14.81
CA SER A 65 -11.67 -1.36 15.93
C SER A 65 -11.05 0.04 15.93
N TYR A 66 -11.63 0.93 16.74
CA TYR A 66 -11.06 2.25 17.02
C TYR A 66 -9.61 2.14 17.50
N ASN A 67 -9.35 1.31 18.53
CA ASN A 67 -8.02 1.15 19.12
C ASN A 67 -6.98 0.61 18.12
N ALA A 68 -7.39 -0.30 17.23
CA ALA A 68 -6.52 -0.80 16.16
C ALA A 68 -6.20 0.32 15.13
N HIS A 69 -7.19 1.14 14.77
CA HIS A 69 -6.99 2.28 13.86
C HIS A 69 -6.08 3.32 14.47
N GLU A 70 -6.30 3.66 15.75
CA GLU A 70 -5.47 4.59 16.49
C GLU A 70 -4.03 4.12 16.64
N SER A 71 -3.81 2.83 16.91
CA SER A 71 -2.46 2.24 16.96
C SER A 71 -1.71 2.43 15.64
N LEU A 72 -2.38 2.18 14.50
CA LEU A 72 -1.79 2.36 13.17
C LEU A 72 -1.47 3.84 12.88
N ALA A 73 -2.39 4.76 13.21
CA ALA A 73 -2.21 6.19 12.97
C ALA A 73 -1.05 6.77 13.77
N ARG A 74 -0.96 6.42 15.06
CA ARG A 74 0.14 6.82 15.96
C ARG A 74 1.49 6.30 15.48
N ALA A 75 1.57 5.00 15.16
CA ALA A 75 2.79 4.39 14.67
C ALA A 75 3.22 4.98 13.31
N ALA A 76 2.28 5.25 12.41
CA ALA A 76 2.58 5.88 11.13
C ALA A 76 3.22 7.27 11.30
N ARG A 77 2.66 8.08 12.20
CA ARG A 77 3.21 9.42 12.51
C ARG A 77 4.60 9.34 13.15
N GLU A 78 4.79 8.46 14.11
CA GLU A 78 6.07 8.30 14.81
C GLU A 78 7.18 7.83 13.87
N LEU A 79 6.86 6.89 12.98
CA LEU A 79 7.79 6.32 12.02
C LEU A 79 8.03 7.20 10.77
N GLY A 80 7.23 8.25 10.56
CA GLY A 80 7.28 9.04 9.33
C GLY A 80 6.90 8.23 8.09
N ILE A 81 5.82 7.43 8.21
CA ILE A 81 5.20 6.67 7.12
C ILE A 81 3.70 6.98 7.07
N TYR A 82 2.93 6.23 6.29
CA TYR A 82 1.49 6.46 6.13
C TYR A 82 0.66 5.24 6.52
N TYR A 83 -0.55 5.49 7.06
CA TYR A 83 -1.59 4.50 7.15
C TYR A 83 -2.76 4.88 6.24
N ASN A 84 -3.55 3.89 5.83
CA ASN A 84 -4.67 4.08 4.92
C ASN A 84 -5.99 3.79 5.65
N THR A 85 -6.93 4.75 5.56
CA THR A 85 -8.23 4.66 6.24
C THR A 85 -9.11 3.50 5.75
N GLY A 86 -8.85 2.99 4.55
CA GLY A 86 -9.79 2.11 3.88
C GLY A 86 -11.10 2.82 3.50
N GLU A 87 -12.10 2.07 3.10
CA GLU A 87 -13.36 2.53 2.50
C GLU A 87 -14.43 2.99 3.50
N GLY A 88 -14.07 3.30 4.73
CA GLY A 88 -15.03 3.59 5.80
C GLY A 88 -15.14 5.05 6.23
N GLY A 89 -14.53 5.99 5.51
CA GLY A 89 -14.37 7.36 5.99
C GLY A 89 -13.25 7.48 7.03
N LEU A 90 -13.20 8.61 7.71
CA LEU A 90 -12.21 8.91 8.75
C LEU A 90 -12.94 9.38 10.01
N HIS A 91 -12.71 8.71 11.14
CA HIS A 91 -13.24 9.14 12.44
C HIS A 91 -12.69 10.52 12.79
N GLU A 92 -13.52 11.37 13.43
CA GLU A 92 -13.16 12.77 13.71
C GLU A 92 -11.89 12.92 14.54
N ASP A 93 -11.65 12.04 15.51
CA ASP A 93 -10.44 12.04 16.35
C ASP A 93 -9.14 11.80 15.54
N PHE A 94 -9.23 11.22 14.35
CA PHE A 94 -8.07 10.89 13.54
C PHE A 94 -7.69 11.97 12.51
N TYR A 95 -8.47 13.04 12.41
CA TYR A 95 -8.10 14.19 11.57
C TYR A 95 -6.75 14.82 11.96
N CYS A 96 -6.38 14.72 13.25
CA CYS A 96 -5.08 15.18 13.73
C CYS A 96 -3.89 14.38 13.18
N TYR A 97 -4.11 13.22 12.58
CA TYR A 97 -3.10 12.40 11.89
C TYR A 97 -3.10 12.58 10.37
N GLY A 98 -3.80 13.59 9.85
CA GLY A 98 -4.02 13.80 8.42
C GLY A 98 -2.74 13.78 7.58
N ASP A 99 -1.66 14.39 8.08
CA ASP A 99 -0.36 14.44 7.41
C ASP A 99 0.30 13.05 7.20
N ASN A 100 -0.14 12.03 7.96
CA ASN A 100 0.32 10.65 7.85
C ASN A 100 -0.79 9.69 7.39
N THR A 101 -1.87 10.23 6.80
CA THR A 101 -3.06 9.48 6.42
C THR A 101 -3.25 9.47 4.92
N VAL A 102 -3.49 8.28 4.34
CA VAL A 102 -4.05 8.11 3.00
C VAL A 102 -5.55 7.88 3.16
N VAL A 103 -6.37 8.72 2.54
CA VAL A 103 -7.83 8.55 2.54
C VAL A 103 -8.27 7.80 1.29
N GLN A 104 -9.26 6.90 1.43
CA GLN A 104 -9.65 6.02 0.33
C GLN A 104 -11.05 6.37 -0.22
N VAL A 105 -11.16 6.32 -1.54
CA VAL A 105 -12.41 6.42 -2.30
C VAL A 105 -12.67 5.08 -2.98
N ALA A 106 -13.61 4.30 -2.43
CA ALA A 106 -14.03 3.03 -3.01
C ALA A 106 -15.36 3.17 -3.77
N SER A 107 -15.82 2.12 -4.41
CA SER A 107 -17.07 2.13 -5.21
C SER A 107 -18.32 2.48 -4.40
N GLY A 108 -18.36 2.18 -3.10
CA GLY A 108 -19.47 2.53 -2.20
C GLY A 108 -19.47 3.98 -1.73
N ARG A 109 -18.39 4.72 -1.88
CA ARG A 109 -18.25 6.14 -1.50
C ARG A 109 -18.62 6.46 -0.04
N PHE A 110 -18.55 5.49 0.87
CA PHE A 110 -18.88 5.66 2.28
C PHE A 110 -18.01 6.70 2.97
N GLY A 111 -18.61 7.70 3.59
CA GLY A 111 -17.91 8.75 4.31
C GLY A 111 -17.05 9.67 3.44
N VAL A 112 -17.25 9.69 2.12
CA VAL A 112 -16.50 10.55 1.20
C VAL A 112 -17.17 11.92 1.12
N HIS A 113 -16.45 12.94 1.55
CA HIS A 113 -16.86 14.35 1.47
C HIS A 113 -15.63 15.26 1.42
N GLU A 114 -15.81 16.54 1.10
CA GLU A 114 -14.71 17.48 0.87
C GLU A 114 -13.72 17.56 2.04
N LYS A 115 -14.20 17.69 3.29
CA LYS A 115 -13.35 17.74 4.48
C LYS A 115 -12.51 16.47 4.62
N TYR A 116 -13.10 15.30 4.34
CA TYR A 116 -12.39 14.01 4.36
C TYR A 116 -11.28 13.95 3.31
N LEU A 117 -11.59 14.33 2.05
CA LEU A 117 -10.60 14.34 0.96
C LEU A 117 -9.43 15.28 1.27
N ASN A 118 -9.71 16.42 1.90
CA ASN A 118 -8.69 17.40 2.26
C ASN A 118 -7.93 17.06 3.56
N ALA A 119 -8.40 16.12 4.37
CA ALA A 119 -7.73 15.72 5.61
C ALA A 119 -6.46 14.89 5.36
N GLY A 120 -6.48 13.97 4.39
CA GLY A 120 -5.34 13.07 4.16
C GLY A 120 -4.19 13.71 3.38
N ALA A 121 -3.01 13.13 3.45
CA ALA A 121 -1.85 13.50 2.66
C ALA A 121 -1.95 13.03 1.20
N ALA A 122 -2.70 11.97 0.93
CA ALA A 122 -2.98 11.44 -0.40
C ALA A 122 -4.39 10.85 -0.46
N ILE A 123 -4.91 10.66 -1.68
CA ILE A 123 -6.20 10.00 -1.93
C ILE A 123 -5.95 8.71 -2.71
N GLU A 124 -6.50 7.60 -2.24
CA GLU A 124 -6.45 6.31 -2.95
C GLU A 124 -7.82 5.97 -3.54
N ILE A 125 -7.89 5.80 -4.86
CA ILE A 125 -9.03 5.22 -5.56
C ILE A 125 -8.89 3.69 -5.50
N LYS A 126 -9.83 3.01 -4.84
CA LYS A 126 -9.83 1.55 -4.76
C LYS A 126 -10.66 0.96 -5.90
N MET A 127 -9.98 0.46 -6.94
CA MET A 127 -10.61 -0.32 -8.02
C MET A 127 -10.80 -1.79 -7.61
N GLY A 128 -9.94 -2.30 -6.74
CA GLY A 128 -9.99 -3.67 -6.25
C GLY A 128 -8.98 -3.95 -5.15
N GLN A 129 -8.95 -5.19 -4.69
CA GLN A 129 -7.94 -5.68 -3.74
C GLN A 129 -7.62 -7.16 -4.01
N GLY A 130 -6.38 -7.57 -3.71
CA GLY A 130 -5.85 -8.89 -4.03
C GLY A 130 -6.59 -10.06 -3.37
N ALA A 131 -7.17 -9.85 -2.19
CA ALA A 131 -7.91 -10.90 -1.49
C ALA A 131 -9.29 -11.22 -2.11
N LYS A 132 -9.85 -10.32 -2.90
CA LYS A 132 -11.17 -10.50 -3.53
C LYS A 132 -11.30 -9.72 -4.85
N PRO A 133 -10.54 -10.09 -5.89
CA PRO A 133 -10.67 -9.47 -7.20
C PRO A 133 -12.10 -9.60 -7.72
N GLY A 134 -12.63 -8.51 -8.30
CA GLY A 134 -13.97 -8.50 -8.89
C GLY A 134 -15.15 -8.52 -7.89
N ILE A 135 -14.88 -8.35 -6.60
CA ILE A 135 -15.91 -8.28 -5.55
C ILE A 135 -15.77 -6.96 -4.79
N GLY A 136 -16.90 -6.29 -4.56
CA GLY A 136 -16.97 -5.07 -3.76
C GLY A 136 -16.76 -5.30 -2.25
N GLY A 137 -16.73 -4.20 -1.50
CA GLY A 137 -16.64 -4.23 -0.04
C GLY A 137 -17.95 -4.71 0.60
N HIS A 138 -17.84 -5.40 1.72
CA HIS A 138 -18.97 -5.75 2.56
C HIS A 138 -18.59 -5.60 4.03
N LEU A 139 -19.33 -4.78 4.76
CA LEU A 139 -19.28 -4.73 6.21
C LEU A 139 -20.68 -5.05 6.76
N PRO A 140 -20.84 -6.14 7.55
CA PRO A 140 -22.12 -6.53 8.11
C PRO A 140 -22.73 -5.45 9.01
N GLY A 141 -24.04 -5.28 8.96
CA GLY A 141 -24.79 -4.29 9.74
C GLY A 141 -24.54 -4.39 11.25
N ALA A 142 -24.28 -5.59 11.76
CA ALA A 142 -23.91 -5.80 13.16
C ALA A 142 -22.61 -5.06 13.59
N LYS A 143 -21.80 -4.60 12.63
CA LYS A 143 -20.61 -3.77 12.85
C LYS A 143 -20.86 -2.28 12.56
N ILE A 144 -22.01 -1.94 12.01
CA ILE A 144 -22.41 -0.57 11.68
C ILE A 144 -23.18 0.00 12.87
N VAL A 145 -22.45 0.40 13.89
CA VAL A 145 -23.01 0.91 15.15
C VAL A 145 -22.28 2.20 15.57
N GLY A 146 -23.05 3.12 16.20
CA GLY A 146 -22.51 4.35 16.77
C GLY A 146 -21.63 5.14 15.78
N ASP A 147 -20.37 5.35 16.15
CA ASP A 147 -19.44 6.15 15.36
C ASP A 147 -19.13 5.56 13.98
N VAL A 148 -19.21 4.24 13.81
CA VAL A 148 -19.03 3.60 12.51
C VAL A 148 -20.14 4.02 11.54
N SER A 149 -21.39 4.07 12.00
CA SER A 149 -22.53 4.57 11.22
C SER A 149 -22.32 6.04 10.83
N ARG A 150 -21.97 6.89 11.80
CA ARG A 150 -21.72 8.31 11.54
C ARG A 150 -20.57 8.53 10.55
N THR A 151 -19.46 7.87 10.77
CA THR A 151 -18.26 8.00 9.93
C THR A 151 -18.51 7.55 8.49
N ARG A 152 -19.29 6.48 8.31
CA ARG A 152 -19.65 5.94 6.98
C ARG A 152 -20.82 6.65 6.32
N MET A 153 -21.56 7.48 7.07
CA MET A 153 -22.76 8.17 6.60
C MET A 153 -23.86 7.19 6.12
N ILE A 154 -24.08 6.11 6.86
CA ILE A 154 -25.11 5.10 6.58
C ILE A 154 -25.88 4.76 7.87
N PRO A 155 -27.14 4.32 7.78
CA PRO A 155 -27.95 3.98 8.94
C PRO A 155 -27.36 2.84 9.76
N GLU A 156 -27.53 2.90 11.09
CA GLU A 156 -27.15 1.80 11.99
C GLU A 156 -27.86 0.51 11.62
N GLY A 157 -27.14 -0.61 11.78
CA GLY A 157 -27.69 -1.95 11.52
C GLY A 157 -27.80 -2.31 10.04
N SER A 158 -27.56 -1.36 9.12
CA SER A 158 -27.60 -1.62 7.68
C SER A 158 -26.27 -2.18 7.18
N ASP A 159 -26.32 -3.19 6.31
CA ASP A 159 -25.12 -3.70 5.65
C ASP A 159 -24.51 -2.63 4.74
N ALA A 160 -23.21 -2.38 4.89
CA ALA A 160 -22.44 -1.53 3.98
C ALA A 160 -21.92 -2.38 2.82
N ILE A 161 -22.59 -2.33 1.68
CA ILE A 161 -22.23 -3.07 0.47
C ILE A 161 -21.73 -2.10 -0.58
N SER A 162 -20.48 -2.26 -1.00
CA SER A 162 -19.91 -1.55 -2.14
C SER A 162 -20.15 -2.36 -3.41
N PRO A 163 -20.59 -1.76 -4.53
CA PRO A 163 -20.67 -2.46 -5.80
C PRO A 163 -19.29 -2.95 -6.27
N ALA A 164 -19.25 -4.01 -7.06
CA ALA A 164 -18.00 -4.55 -7.59
C ALA A 164 -17.26 -3.52 -8.46
N PRO A 165 -17.88 -2.91 -9.50
CA PRO A 165 -17.29 -1.79 -10.22
C PRO A 165 -17.70 -0.45 -9.58
N HIS A 166 -16.90 0.59 -9.79
CA HIS A 166 -17.39 1.95 -9.64
C HIS A 166 -18.45 2.22 -10.72
N HIS A 167 -19.61 2.79 -10.33
CA HIS A 167 -20.72 3.06 -11.26
C HIS A 167 -20.41 4.16 -12.28
N ASP A 168 -19.37 4.93 -12.04
CA ASP A 168 -18.90 6.04 -12.85
C ASP A 168 -17.58 5.75 -13.58
N ILE A 169 -17.06 4.50 -13.54
CA ILE A 169 -15.79 4.12 -14.19
C ILE A 169 -15.98 2.85 -15.02
N TYR A 170 -16.04 3.00 -16.33
CA TYR A 170 -16.15 1.90 -17.29
C TYR A 170 -14.99 1.90 -18.32
N SER A 171 -14.13 2.91 -18.27
CA SER A 171 -12.99 3.09 -19.17
C SER A 171 -11.84 3.79 -18.45
N ILE A 172 -10.68 3.89 -19.12
CA ILE A 172 -9.53 4.66 -18.64
C ILE A 172 -9.86 6.17 -18.64
N GLU A 173 -10.68 6.61 -19.57
CA GLU A 173 -11.15 7.99 -19.67
C GLU A 173 -12.02 8.36 -18.47
N ASP A 174 -12.91 7.47 -18.04
CA ASP A 174 -13.73 7.68 -16.84
C ASP A 174 -12.85 7.73 -15.57
N LEU A 175 -11.85 6.83 -15.48
CA LEU A 175 -10.88 6.89 -14.39
C LEU A 175 -10.14 8.23 -14.40
N ARG A 176 -9.75 8.73 -15.57
CA ARG A 176 -9.11 10.04 -15.70
C ARG A 176 -10.00 11.17 -15.20
N GLN A 177 -11.31 11.11 -15.46
CA GLN A 177 -12.28 12.09 -14.93
C GLN A 177 -12.31 12.08 -13.41
N LEU A 178 -12.35 10.91 -12.77
CA LEU A 178 -12.31 10.82 -11.32
C LEU A 178 -10.99 11.33 -10.75
N VAL A 179 -9.84 10.95 -11.34
CA VAL A 179 -8.52 11.45 -10.94
C VAL A 179 -8.47 12.97 -11.01
N TYR A 180 -8.96 13.54 -12.11
CA TYR A 180 -9.03 14.98 -12.31
C TYR A 180 -9.91 15.65 -11.24
N SER A 181 -11.12 15.14 -11.02
CA SER A 181 -12.05 15.69 -10.04
C SER A 181 -11.49 15.69 -8.61
N LEU A 182 -10.76 14.63 -8.24
CA LEU A 182 -10.12 14.55 -6.92
C LEU A 182 -8.93 15.51 -6.80
N LYS A 183 -8.18 15.73 -7.88
CA LYS A 183 -7.12 16.74 -7.91
C LYS A 183 -7.70 18.15 -7.80
N GLU A 184 -8.77 18.46 -8.50
CA GLU A 184 -9.50 19.75 -8.39
C GLU A 184 -10.00 19.97 -6.96
N ALA A 185 -10.66 18.97 -6.36
CA ALA A 185 -11.20 19.05 -5.00
C ALA A 185 -10.13 19.31 -3.92
N THR A 186 -8.87 19.02 -4.22
CA THR A 186 -7.73 19.23 -3.31
C THR A 186 -6.75 20.31 -3.78
N GLY A 187 -7.14 21.09 -4.80
CA GLY A 187 -6.31 22.14 -5.38
C GLY A 187 -4.95 21.63 -5.88
N TYR A 188 -4.90 20.41 -6.40
CA TYR A 188 -3.68 19.74 -6.91
C TYR A 188 -2.57 19.58 -5.88
N LYS A 189 -2.88 19.61 -4.58
CA LYS A 189 -1.89 19.54 -3.49
C LYS A 189 -1.59 18.11 -3.03
N LYS A 190 -2.36 17.12 -3.51
CA LYS A 190 -2.26 15.73 -3.03
C LYS A 190 -2.04 14.77 -4.19
N PRO A 191 -1.14 13.78 -4.05
CA PRO A 191 -1.02 12.73 -5.04
C PRO A 191 -2.25 11.82 -5.02
N ILE A 192 -2.61 11.28 -6.18
CA ILE A 192 -3.69 10.32 -6.36
C ILE A 192 -3.09 8.94 -6.58
N ILE A 193 -3.48 8.01 -5.72
CA ILE A 193 -3.14 6.58 -5.79
C ILE A 193 -4.30 5.85 -6.46
N VAL A 194 -4.02 4.91 -7.36
CA VAL A 194 -5.01 3.97 -7.87
C VAL A 194 -4.62 2.56 -7.47
N LYS A 195 -5.45 1.91 -6.65
CA LYS A 195 -5.22 0.53 -6.19
C LYS A 195 -6.04 -0.47 -6.99
N VAL A 196 -5.35 -1.49 -7.52
CA VAL A 196 -5.91 -2.59 -8.31
C VAL A 196 -5.46 -3.94 -7.78
N ALA A 197 -6.30 -4.97 -7.99
CA ALA A 197 -5.89 -6.35 -7.77
C ALA A 197 -4.94 -6.81 -8.88
N ALA A 198 -3.94 -7.61 -8.53
CA ALA A 198 -3.10 -8.29 -9.49
C ALA A 198 -3.89 -9.42 -10.15
N VAL A 199 -4.26 -9.19 -11.39
CA VAL A 199 -5.03 -10.12 -12.24
C VAL A 199 -4.40 -10.22 -13.63
N HIS A 200 -4.98 -11.03 -14.53
CA HIS A 200 -4.53 -11.08 -15.91
C HIS A 200 -4.52 -9.69 -16.56
N ASN A 201 -3.60 -9.46 -17.48
CA ASN A 201 -3.39 -8.17 -18.16
C ASN A 201 -3.05 -6.98 -17.24
N ILE A 202 -2.60 -7.24 -16.00
CA ILE A 202 -2.27 -6.18 -15.03
C ILE A 202 -1.27 -5.15 -15.60
N ALA A 203 -0.35 -5.57 -16.45
CA ALA A 203 0.62 -4.67 -17.08
C ALA A 203 -0.05 -3.64 -18.00
N ALA A 204 -1.03 -4.05 -18.81
CA ALA A 204 -1.80 -3.15 -19.67
C ALA A 204 -2.73 -2.25 -18.84
N ILE A 205 -3.35 -2.79 -17.77
CA ILE A 205 -4.18 -2.04 -16.84
C ILE A 205 -3.33 -0.93 -16.17
N ALA A 206 -2.15 -1.26 -15.69
CA ALA A 206 -1.24 -0.29 -15.05
C ALA A 206 -0.77 0.81 -16.02
N SER A 207 -0.51 0.46 -17.28
CA SER A 207 -0.21 1.45 -18.33
C SER A 207 -1.38 2.43 -18.53
N GLY A 208 -2.62 1.92 -18.60
CA GLY A 208 -3.82 2.76 -18.65
C GLY A 208 -3.96 3.67 -17.44
N ILE A 209 -3.75 3.14 -16.22
CA ILE A 209 -3.79 3.93 -14.98
C ILE A 209 -2.73 5.04 -14.99
N ALA A 210 -1.50 4.75 -15.42
CA ALA A 210 -0.47 5.78 -15.54
C ALA A 210 -0.90 6.91 -16.48
N ARG A 211 -1.56 6.58 -17.59
CA ARG A 211 -2.08 7.52 -18.58
C ARG A 211 -3.35 8.25 -18.12
N SER A 212 -4.09 7.73 -17.15
CA SER A 212 -5.23 8.43 -16.55
C SER A 212 -4.83 9.65 -15.70
N GLY A 213 -3.54 9.81 -15.43
CA GLY A 213 -3.03 10.91 -14.62
C GLY A 213 -2.84 10.61 -13.14
N ALA A 214 -3.00 9.34 -12.73
CA ALA A 214 -2.62 8.88 -11.39
C ALA A 214 -1.14 9.14 -11.11
N ASP A 215 -0.79 9.37 -9.85
CA ASP A 215 0.58 9.65 -9.42
C ASP A 215 1.26 8.38 -8.86
N ILE A 216 0.45 7.46 -8.32
CA ILE A 216 0.91 6.21 -7.70
C ILE A 216 -0.03 5.08 -8.11
N ILE A 217 0.53 3.91 -8.41
CA ILE A 217 -0.24 2.68 -8.67
C ILE A 217 0.05 1.69 -7.55
N ALA A 218 -0.99 1.25 -6.83
CA ALA A 218 -0.87 0.20 -5.84
C ALA A 218 -1.36 -1.14 -6.41
N ILE A 219 -0.48 -2.12 -6.48
CA ILE A 219 -0.75 -3.47 -7.01
C ILE A 219 -0.89 -4.42 -5.83
N ASP A 220 -2.06 -5.02 -5.68
CA ASP A 220 -2.38 -5.91 -4.56
C ASP A 220 -2.51 -7.36 -5.05
N GLY A 221 -1.53 -8.20 -4.69
CA GLY A 221 -1.40 -9.58 -5.17
C GLY A 221 -2.31 -10.58 -4.46
N VAL A 222 -2.44 -11.78 -5.06
CA VAL A 222 -3.09 -12.93 -4.43
C VAL A 222 -2.41 -13.27 -3.10
N ARG A 223 -3.19 -13.83 -2.15
CA ARG A 223 -2.84 -14.06 -0.74
C ARG A 223 -2.76 -12.76 0.08
N GLY A 224 -3.21 -11.64 -0.43
CA GLY A 224 -3.58 -10.50 0.39
C GLY A 224 -4.62 -10.93 1.42
N GLY A 225 -4.53 -10.40 2.66
CA GLY A 225 -5.41 -10.80 3.75
C GLY A 225 -6.67 -9.94 3.84
N THR A 226 -7.83 -10.58 3.95
CA THR A 226 -9.03 -9.99 4.56
C THR A 226 -9.96 -11.07 5.04
N GLY A 227 -10.50 -10.92 6.26
CA GLY A 227 -11.49 -11.85 6.82
C GLY A 227 -12.86 -11.77 6.14
N ALA A 228 -13.12 -10.72 5.35
CA ALA A 228 -14.39 -10.54 4.63
C ALA A 228 -14.42 -11.19 3.23
N ALA A 229 -13.28 -11.70 2.74
CA ALA A 229 -13.23 -12.35 1.44
C ALA A 229 -13.75 -13.80 1.52
N PRO A 230 -14.63 -14.21 0.57
CA PRO A 230 -14.95 -15.62 0.42
C PRO A 230 -13.68 -16.43 0.16
N THR A 231 -13.48 -17.52 0.91
CA THR A 231 -12.27 -18.35 0.84
C THR A 231 -11.97 -18.80 -0.59
N ARG A 232 -13.01 -19.20 -1.33
CA ARG A 232 -12.87 -19.64 -2.74
C ARG A 232 -12.25 -18.58 -3.65
N ILE A 233 -12.61 -17.31 -3.48
CA ILE A 233 -12.05 -16.20 -4.28
C ILE A 233 -10.63 -15.88 -3.78
N ARG A 234 -10.46 -15.69 -2.47
CA ARG A 234 -9.17 -15.34 -1.86
C ARG A 234 -8.06 -16.32 -2.21
N ASP A 235 -8.36 -17.61 -2.24
CA ASP A 235 -7.36 -18.66 -2.41
C ASP A 235 -7.13 -19.06 -3.87
N ASN A 236 -8.00 -18.63 -4.82
CA ASN A 236 -7.99 -19.14 -6.20
C ASN A 236 -8.04 -18.06 -7.30
N VAL A 237 -8.24 -16.79 -6.96
CA VAL A 237 -8.35 -15.72 -7.96
C VAL A 237 -7.28 -14.66 -7.72
N GLY A 238 -6.58 -14.29 -8.80
CA GLY A 238 -5.47 -13.36 -8.79
C GLY A 238 -4.12 -14.02 -9.08
N ILE A 239 -3.09 -13.22 -9.18
CA ILE A 239 -1.70 -13.67 -9.42
C ILE A 239 -0.78 -13.17 -8.32
N PRO A 240 0.36 -13.85 -8.08
CA PRO A 240 1.37 -13.40 -7.11
C PRO A 240 1.88 -12.00 -7.42
N VAL A 241 2.07 -11.21 -6.37
CA VAL A 241 2.49 -9.80 -6.51
C VAL A 241 3.84 -9.67 -7.21
N GLU A 242 4.76 -10.60 -7.00
CA GLU A 242 6.11 -10.60 -7.57
C GLU A 242 6.05 -10.62 -9.11
N LEU A 243 5.25 -11.52 -9.68
CA LEU A 243 5.07 -11.62 -11.14
C LEU A 243 4.32 -10.40 -11.70
N ALA A 244 3.27 -9.95 -10.99
CA ALA A 244 2.50 -8.79 -11.39
C ALA A 244 3.36 -7.52 -11.40
N LEU A 245 4.13 -7.30 -10.32
CA LEU A 245 5.00 -6.14 -10.15
C LEU A 245 6.09 -6.10 -11.23
N ALA A 246 6.78 -7.22 -11.46
CA ALA A 246 7.81 -7.31 -12.47
C ALA A 246 7.28 -7.03 -13.89
N ALA A 247 6.11 -7.59 -14.23
CA ALA A 247 5.46 -7.35 -15.52
C ALA A 247 5.02 -5.89 -15.68
N VAL A 248 4.49 -5.26 -14.63
CA VAL A 248 4.09 -3.85 -14.65
C VAL A 248 5.30 -2.93 -14.76
N ASP A 249 6.32 -3.13 -13.94
CA ASP A 249 7.55 -2.31 -14.00
C ASP A 249 8.19 -2.38 -15.37
N GLN A 250 8.28 -3.59 -15.96
CA GLN A 250 8.83 -3.77 -17.31
C GLN A 250 7.98 -3.05 -18.36
N ARG A 251 6.66 -3.23 -18.35
CA ARG A 251 5.76 -2.56 -19.28
C ARG A 251 5.87 -1.05 -19.23
N LEU A 252 5.91 -0.45 -18.04
CA LEU A 252 6.06 1.00 -17.90
C LEU A 252 7.43 1.51 -18.37
N ARG A 253 8.48 0.69 -18.24
CA ARG A 253 9.81 0.98 -18.80
C ARG A 253 9.81 0.93 -20.31
N ASP A 254 9.23 -0.12 -20.90
CA ASP A 254 9.15 -0.29 -22.35
C ASP A 254 8.38 0.86 -23.02
N GLU A 255 7.37 1.40 -22.33
CA GLU A 255 6.60 2.55 -22.79
C GLU A 255 7.24 3.92 -22.44
N GLY A 256 8.38 3.94 -21.75
CA GLY A 256 9.07 5.17 -21.33
C GLY A 256 8.33 6.02 -20.29
N ILE A 257 7.33 5.43 -19.59
CA ILE A 257 6.49 6.15 -18.62
C ILE A 257 6.69 5.71 -17.16
N ARG A 258 7.69 4.85 -16.89
CA ARG A 258 7.94 4.35 -15.53
C ARG A 258 8.14 5.48 -14.49
N ASN A 259 8.74 6.59 -14.88
CA ASN A 259 8.95 7.74 -14.00
C ASN A 259 7.73 8.66 -13.87
N SER A 260 6.65 8.41 -14.63
CA SER A 260 5.39 9.15 -14.51
C SER A 260 4.54 8.70 -13.33
N VAL A 261 4.86 7.56 -12.70
CA VAL A 261 4.15 7.01 -11.53
C VAL A 261 5.12 6.32 -10.60
N SER A 262 4.78 6.27 -9.30
CA SER A 262 5.38 5.35 -8.36
C SER A 262 4.57 4.04 -8.27
N LEU A 263 5.23 2.92 -7.95
CA LEU A 263 4.60 1.61 -7.76
C LEU A 263 4.64 1.21 -6.29
N VAL A 264 3.49 0.81 -5.75
CA VAL A 264 3.37 0.25 -4.41
C VAL A 264 2.90 -1.20 -4.53
N ALA A 265 3.61 -2.13 -3.92
CA ALA A 265 3.26 -3.55 -3.96
C ALA A 265 2.61 -3.99 -2.64
N GLY A 266 1.50 -4.69 -2.71
CA GLY A 266 0.80 -5.28 -1.56
C GLY A 266 0.45 -6.74 -1.81
N GLY A 267 0.14 -7.46 -0.73
CA GLY A 267 -0.20 -8.88 -0.78
C GLY A 267 0.98 -9.78 -0.41
N SER A 268 0.87 -10.43 0.74
CA SER A 268 1.86 -11.39 1.27
C SER A 268 3.23 -10.81 1.66
N ILE A 269 3.36 -9.53 1.86
CA ILE A 269 4.57 -8.91 2.45
C ILE A 269 4.60 -9.21 3.95
N ARG A 270 5.60 -9.96 4.42
CA ARG A 270 5.65 -10.55 5.76
C ARG A 270 6.95 -10.26 6.51
N SER A 271 7.98 -9.79 5.81
CA SER A 271 9.33 -9.56 6.35
C SER A 271 10.05 -8.45 5.61
N ALA A 272 11.12 -7.95 6.19
CA ALA A 272 12.03 -7.01 5.55
C ALA A 272 12.62 -7.56 4.24
N ALA A 273 12.87 -8.87 4.17
CA ALA A 273 13.34 -9.52 2.96
C ALA A 273 12.32 -9.44 1.81
N ASP A 274 11.01 -9.57 2.11
CA ASP A 274 9.96 -9.38 1.10
C ASP A 274 9.95 -7.93 0.58
N VAL A 275 10.17 -6.95 1.47
CA VAL A 275 10.28 -5.53 1.09
C VAL A 275 11.44 -5.31 0.12
N VAL A 276 12.63 -5.78 0.48
CA VAL A 276 13.85 -5.64 -0.34
C VAL A 276 13.67 -6.29 -1.72
N LYS A 277 13.08 -7.48 -1.78
CA LYS A 277 12.78 -8.18 -3.05
C LYS A 277 11.75 -7.43 -3.89
N ALA A 278 10.69 -6.92 -3.29
CA ALA A 278 9.70 -6.11 -3.99
C ALA A 278 10.31 -4.84 -4.58
N VAL A 279 11.17 -4.15 -3.82
CA VAL A 279 11.87 -2.96 -4.32
C VAL A 279 12.80 -3.31 -5.48
N ALA A 280 13.58 -4.39 -5.36
CA ALA A 280 14.45 -4.86 -6.45
C ALA A 280 13.65 -5.26 -7.71
N LEU A 281 12.42 -5.77 -7.56
CA LEU A 281 11.52 -6.09 -8.68
C LEU A 281 10.83 -4.86 -9.29
N GLY A 282 10.95 -3.69 -8.66
CA GLY A 282 10.46 -2.43 -9.22
C GLY A 282 9.48 -1.64 -8.35
N ALA A 283 9.14 -2.07 -7.12
CA ALA A 283 8.34 -1.26 -6.23
C ALA A 283 9.12 -0.05 -5.71
N ASP A 284 8.44 1.08 -5.52
CA ASP A 284 8.96 2.24 -4.79
C ASP A 284 8.72 2.06 -3.28
N ALA A 285 7.61 1.40 -2.90
CA ALA A 285 7.28 1.05 -1.53
C ALA A 285 6.33 -0.17 -1.49
N VAL A 286 6.02 -0.65 -0.29
CA VAL A 286 5.09 -1.76 -0.09
C VAL A 286 3.97 -1.40 0.89
N TYR A 287 2.83 -2.06 0.73
CA TYR A 287 1.74 -2.10 1.70
C TYR A 287 1.82 -3.36 2.56
N ILE A 288 1.69 -3.19 3.87
CA ILE A 288 1.50 -4.28 4.83
C ILE A 288 0.15 -4.16 5.55
N ALA A 289 -0.52 -5.28 5.77
CA ALA A 289 -1.75 -5.35 6.56
C ALA A 289 -1.64 -6.45 7.63
N THR A 290 -1.64 -7.72 7.22
CA THR A 290 -1.62 -8.84 8.16
C THR A 290 -0.38 -8.82 9.06
N ALA A 291 0.79 -8.45 8.56
CA ALA A 291 2.01 -8.32 9.38
C ALA A 291 1.82 -7.28 10.51
N ALA A 292 1.21 -6.13 10.19
CA ALA A 292 0.88 -5.13 11.21
C ALA A 292 -0.15 -5.66 12.23
N LEU A 293 -1.19 -6.35 11.77
CA LEU A 293 -2.19 -6.93 12.68
C LEU A 293 -1.59 -8.02 13.59
N LEU A 294 -0.61 -8.79 13.10
CA LEU A 294 0.13 -9.77 13.92
C LEU A 294 0.91 -9.08 15.04
N ALA A 295 1.54 -7.94 14.76
CA ALA A 295 2.19 -7.14 15.79
C ALA A 295 1.20 -6.64 16.86
N LEU A 296 -0.04 -6.30 16.46
CA LEU A 296 -1.12 -5.98 17.39
C LEU A 296 -1.66 -7.17 18.20
N GLY A 297 -1.20 -8.39 17.93
CA GLY A 297 -1.61 -9.61 18.63
C GLY A 297 -2.65 -10.46 17.88
N CYS A 298 -2.83 -10.29 16.57
CA CYS A 298 -3.70 -11.11 15.74
C CYS A 298 -3.17 -12.56 15.65
N HIS A 299 -4.02 -13.54 15.92
CA HIS A 299 -3.70 -14.97 15.87
C HIS A 299 -4.15 -15.68 14.58
N LEU A 300 -4.54 -14.94 13.56
CA LEU A 300 -4.98 -15.47 12.26
C LEU A 300 -6.14 -16.47 12.36
N CYS A 301 -7.05 -16.30 13.32
CA CYS A 301 -8.24 -17.16 13.46
C CYS A 301 -9.22 -17.04 12.29
N ARG A 302 -9.09 -16.00 11.44
CA ARG A 302 -9.87 -15.75 10.22
C ARG A 302 -11.39 -15.58 10.44
N ASP A 303 -11.82 -15.29 11.68
CA ASP A 303 -13.23 -15.00 12.04
C ASP A 303 -13.51 -13.49 12.12
N CYS A 304 -12.75 -12.67 11.36
CA CYS A 304 -12.86 -11.19 11.39
C CYS A 304 -14.24 -10.69 10.97
N HIS A 305 -14.94 -11.43 10.11
CA HIS A 305 -16.26 -11.06 9.58
C HIS A 305 -17.35 -11.12 10.66
N SER A 306 -17.21 -12.00 11.66
CA SER A 306 -18.23 -12.19 12.70
C SER A 306 -18.35 -11.06 13.72
N GLY A 307 -17.36 -10.16 13.78
CA GLY A 307 -17.29 -9.13 14.81
C GLY A 307 -16.97 -9.62 16.23
N ARG A 308 -16.58 -10.89 16.38
CA ARG A 308 -16.27 -11.54 17.67
C ARG A 308 -14.77 -11.67 17.94
N CYS A 309 -13.96 -10.83 17.31
CA CYS A 309 -12.51 -10.87 17.50
C CYS A 309 -12.14 -10.67 18.96
N CYS A 310 -11.67 -11.74 19.61
CA CYS A 310 -11.32 -11.74 21.04
C CYS A 310 -10.06 -10.91 21.37
N TRP A 311 -9.31 -10.48 20.36
CA TRP A 311 -8.10 -9.65 20.49
C TRP A 311 -8.37 -8.15 20.39
N GLY A 312 -9.64 -7.74 20.27
CA GLY A 312 -10.00 -6.33 20.18
C GLY A 312 -9.69 -5.66 18.84
N ILE A 313 -9.25 -6.43 17.84
CA ILE A 313 -8.78 -5.87 16.55
C ILE A 313 -9.95 -5.72 15.56
N ALA A 314 -10.66 -6.80 15.22
CA ALA A 314 -11.69 -6.80 14.17
C ALA A 314 -13.10 -6.90 14.77
N THR A 315 -13.41 -6.03 15.72
CA THR A 315 -14.67 -5.99 16.47
C THR A 315 -15.10 -4.55 16.74
N GLN A 316 -16.40 -4.35 16.97
CA GLN A 316 -16.97 -3.08 17.46
C GLN A 316 -17.63 -3.24 18.83
N ARG A 317 -17.54 -4.44 19.44
CA ARG A 317 -18.10 -4.71 20.78
C ARG A 317 -17.22 -4.06 21.83
N PRO A 318 -17.74 -3.14 22.68
CA PRO A 318 -16.93 -2.38 23.63
C PRO A 318 -16.12 -3.27 24.60
N GLU A 319 -16.71 -4.40 25.03
CA GLU A 319 -16.06 -5.35 25.93
C GLU A 319 -14.89 -6.10 25.28
N LEU A 320 -14.84 -6.15 23.95
CA LEU A 320 -13.72 -6.76 23.21
C LEU A 320 -12.72 -5.69 22.76
N VAL A 321 -13.19 -4.52 22.30
CA VAL A 321 -12.31 -3.42 21.86
C VAL A 321 -11.30 -3.03 22.92
N LYS A 322 -11.71 -2.93 24.20
CA LYS A 322 -10.84 -2.59 25.34
C LYS A 322 -9.70 -3.56 25.61
N ARG A 323 -9.68 -4.75 24.94
CA ARG A 323 -8.59 -5.72 25.08
C ARG A 323 -7.33 -5.34 24.30
N LEU A 324 -7.45 -4.41 23.37
CA LEU A 324 -6.31 -3.81 22.68
C LEU A 324 -6.11 -2.39 23.23
N ASP A 325 -5.00 -2.16 23.90
CA ASP A 325 -4.56 -0.80 24.26
C ASP A 325 -3.87 -0.15 23.06
N ALA A 326 -4.28 1.08 22.70
CA ALA A 326 -3.76 1.75 21.53
C ALA A 326 -2.31 2.23 21.67
N ASN A 327 -1.85 2.53 22.91
CA ASN A 327 -0.46 2.91 23.14
C ASN A 327 0.45 1.69 22.97
N GLU A 328 0.10 0.57 23.64
CA GLU A 328 0.84 -0.68 23.51
C GLU A 328 0.83 -1.20 22.07
N GLY A 329 -0.31 -1.09 21.39
CA GLY A 329 -0.44 -1.44 19.97
C GLY A 329 0.48 -0.59 19.08
N SER A 330 0.53 0.72 19.31
CA SER A 330 1.43 1.61 18.57
C SER A 330 2.89 1.26 18.82
N GLU A 331 3.30 1.06 20.07
CA GLU A 331 4.67 0.68 20.43
C GLU A 331 5.10 -0.62 19.74
N ARG A 332 4.25 -1.65 19.73
CA ARG A 332 4.52 -2.92 19.03
C ARG A 332 4.73 -2.72 17.53
N LEU A 333 3.95 -1.86 16.89
CA LEU A 333 4.10 -1.53 15.47
C LEU A 333 5.39 -0.77 15.20
N VAL A 334 5.74 0.19 16.05
CA VAL A 334 6.99 0.95 15.95
C VAL A 334 8.19 0.01 16.10
N ASN A 335 8.17 -0.89 17.09
CA ASN A 335 9.22 -1.86 17.30
C ASN A 335 9.39 -2.81 16.11
N LEU A 336 8.29 -3.34 15.55
CA LEU A 336 8.33 -4.19 14.36
C LEU A 336 9.00 -3.48 13.19
N LEU A 337 8.55 -2.26 12.86
CA LEU A 337 9.04 -1.56 11.68
C LEU A 337 10.43 -0.95 11.87
N THR A 338 10.81 -0.62 13.10
CA THR A 338 12.19 -0.24 13.42
C THR A 338 13.14 -1.41 13.20
N ALA A 339 12.75 -2.61 13.64
CA ALA A 339 13.51 -3.83 13.36
C ALA A 339 13.61 -4.10 11.85
N TRP A 340 12.49 -4.00 11.11
CA TRP A 340 12.51 -4.17 9.65
C TRP A 340 13.38 -3.13 8.95
N LYS A 341 13.38 -1.88 9.42
CA LYS A 341 14.26 -0.84 8.87
C LYS A 341 15.73 -1.21 9.02
N HIS A 342 16.10 -1.82 10.16
CA HIS A 342 17.44 -2.33 10.40
C HIS A 342 17.78 -3.50 9.49
N GLU A 343 16.90 -4.51 9.42
CA GLU A 343 17.06 -5.67 8.53
C GLU A 343 17.14 -5.28 7.04
N ILE A 344 16.38 -4.27 6.59
CA ILE A 344 16.47 -3.73 5.22
C ILE A 344 17.88 -3.21 4.96
N LYS A 345 18.45 -2.46 5.91
CA LYS A 345 19.83 -1.94 5.78
C LYS A 345 20.86 -3.06 5.74
N GLU A 346 20.72 -4.09 6.57
CA GLU A 346 21.60 -5.25 6.56
C GLU A 346 21.55 -5.98 5.21
N LEU A 347 20.36 -6.24 4.68
CA LEU A 347 20.19 -6.87 3.38
C LEU A 347 20.78 -6.03 2.24
N MET A 348 20.57 -4.72 2.24
CA MET A 348 21.19 -3.80 1.29
C MET A 348 22.71 -3.78 1.43
N GLY A 349 23.21 -3.76 2.65
CA GLY A 349 24.65 -3.81 2.94
C GLY A 349 25.31 -5.08 2.40
N GLY A 350 24.67 -6.25 2.57
CA GLY A 350 25.12 -7.51 2.01
C GLY A 350 25.16 -7.52 0.46
N MET A 351 24.34 -6.71 -0.19
CA MET A 351 24.34 -6.51 -1.64
C MET A 351 25.28 -5.38 -2.10
N GLY A 352 25.94 -4.67 -1.19
CA GLY A 352 26.78 -3.52 -1.52
C GLY A 352 26.00 -2.31 -2.03
N ILE A 353 24.77 -2.11 -1.54
CA ILE A 353 23.88 -1.00 -1.91
C ILE A 353 23.59 -0.14 -0.68
N ASN A 354 23.82 1.16 -0.75
CA ASN A 354 23.64 2.08 0.37
C ASN A 354 22.36 2.92 0.30
N SER A 355 21.54 2.75 -0.73
CA SER A 355 20.31 3.53 -0.94
C SER A 355 19.21 2.66 -1.52
N ILE A 356 17.99 2.78 -0.98
CA ILE A 356 16.83 2.06 -1.48
C ILE A 356 16.50 2.46 -2.93
N GLU A 357 16.77 3.70 -3.32
CA GLU A 357 16.60 4.19 -4.69
C GLU A 357 17.54 3.47 -5.69
N ALA A 358 18.73 3.11 -5.27
CA ALA A 358 19.67 2.34 -6.10
C ALA A 358 19.27 0.86 -6.23
N LEU A 359 18.52 0.33 -5.26
CA LEU A 359 17.96 -1.01 -5.30
C LEU A 359 16.72 -1.09 -6.20
N ARG A 360 15.95 0.00 -6.33
CA ARG A 360 14.67 0.01 -7.04
C ARG A 360 14.79 -0.46 -8.50
N GLY A 361 14.13 -1.58 -8.79
CA GLY A 361 14.15 -2.21 -10.11
C GLY A 361 15.51 -2.74 -10.53
N ASN A 362 16.43 -2.88 -9.61
CA ASN A 362 17.75 -3.47 -9.83
C ASN A 362 17.67 -5.00 -9.69
N ARG A 363 17.12 -5.63 -10.70
CA ARG A 363 16.89 -7.08 -10.74
C ARG A 363 18.17 -7.89 -10.84
N LEU A 364 19.31 -7.26 -11.18
CA LEU A 364 20.62 -7.90 -11.15
C LEU A 364 21.01 -8.40 -9.76
N MET A 365 20.44 -7.80 -8.71
CA MET A 365 20.64 -8.21 -7.32
C MET A 365 19.88 -9.49 -6.93
N LEU A 366 19.03 -10.01 -7.80
CA LEU A 366 18.16 -11.16 -7.51
C LEU A 366 18.56 -12.39 -8.31
N ARG A 367 18.33 -13.58 -7.72
CA ARG A 367 18.48 -14.89 -8.36
C ARG A 367 17.27 -15.75 -8.07
N GLY A 368 16.87 -16.57 -9.05
CA GLY A 368 15.78 -17.51 -8.93
C GLY A 368 16.26 -18.95 -8.73
N VAL A 369 15.58 -19.70 -7.86
CA VAL A 369 15.81 -21.13 -7.62
C VAL A 369 14.48 -21.87 -7.72
N GLY A 370 14.47 -22.98 -8.46
CA GLY A 370 13.26 -23.81 -8.62
C GLY A 370 12.15 -23.11 -9.39
N MET A 371 12.50 -22.27 -10.35
CA MET A 371 11.59 -21.55 -11.23
C MET A 371 11.80 -22.00 -12.67
N THR A 372 10.75 -21.95 -13.47
CA THR A 372 10.83 -22.19 -14.90
C THR A 372 11.52 -21.01 -15.59
N GLN A 373 12.11 -21.25 -16.78
CA GLN A 373 12.72 -20.19 -17.58
C GLN A 373 11.74 -19.06 -17.86
N LYS A 374 10.48 -19.38 -18.15
CA LYS A 374 9.44 -18.36 -18.41
C LYS A 374 9.16 -17.48 -17.19
N GLU A 375 9.19 -18.03 -15.99
CA GLU A 375 9.05 -17.23 -14.74
C GLU A 375 10.26 -16.34 -14.53
N LEU A 376 11.47 -16.84 -14.76
CA LEU A 376 12.70 -16.05 -14.71
C LEU A 376 12.65 -14.88 -15.70
N ASP A 377 12.22 -15.15 -16.94
CA ASP A 377 12.09 -14.12 -17.99
C ASP A 377 11.07 -13.04 -17.59
N ILE A 378 9.91 -13.42 -17.05
CA ILE A 378 8.88 -12.45 -16.58
C ILE A 378 9.43 -11.61 -15.44
N LEU A 379 10.12 -12.24 -14.49
CA LEU A 379 10.72 -11.55 -13.35
C LEU A 379 11.93 -10.71 -13.76
N GLY A 380 12.55 -11.03 -14.90
CA GLY A 380 13.79 -10.39 -15.38
C GLY A 380 14.98 -10.66 -14.48
N ILE A 381 15.07 -11.87 -13.91
CA ILE A 381 16.13 -12.31 -13.02
C ILE A 381 16.83 -13.56 -13.57
N ALA A 382 18.10 -13.74 -13.23
CA ALA A 382 18.86 -14.90 -13.64
C ALA A 382 18.66 -16.10 -12.69
N HIS A 383 19.00 -17.31 -13.16
CA HIS A 383 19.04 -18.50 -12.32
C HIS A 383 20.20 -18.42 -11.33
N ALA A 384 20.05 -19.04 -10.16
CA ALA A 384 21.07 -18.98 -9.11
C ALA A 384 22.43 -19.62 -9.48
N GLY A 385 22.50 -20.37 -10.57
CA GLY A 385 23.72 -20.96 -11.09
C GLY A 385 24.47 -20.12 -12.12
N GLU A 386 23.96 -18.91 -12.45
CA GLU A 386 24.53 -18.02 -13.45
C GLU A 386 25.33 -16.85 -12.87
#